data_71cb90088d9d9b3b6a0774ae0af21daf
#
_entry.id   71cb90088d9d9b3b6a0774ae0af21daf
#
_cell.length_a   1.000
_cell.length_b   1.000
_cell.length_c   1.000
_cell.angle_alpha   90.00
_cell.angle_beta   90.00
_cell.angle_gamma   90.00
#
_symmetry.space_group_name_H-M   'P 1'
#
loop_
_entity.id
_entity.type
_entity.pdbx_description
1 polymer ?
#
loop_
_entity_poly.entity_id
_entity_poly.type
_entity_poly.pdbx_seq_one_letter_code
_entity_poly.pdbx_strand_id
1 'polypeptide(L)'
;MVLPGYERSRTLVVLMGVARLQLIVKCLLDTSPEQTKRSGMAYPAITPIAIIERGSMPDQRVVYSTLKDIVRAFECSGVQRPPGMIVIGWAVLSLYGEGDVSVLDDSVENGDHDRVKKWLQEGSDGWRVEEGLTTGWEEFELK
;
A
#
# COMPACT_ATOMS: atom_id res chain seq x y z
N MET A 1 6.32 7.69 -18.77
CA MET A 1 5.80 6.42 -18.23
C MET A 1 4.31 6.56 -17.97
N VAL A 2 3.53 5.58 -18.41
CA VAL A 2 2.07 5.54 -18.20
C VAL A 2 1.77 4.45 -17.17
N LEU A 3 1.06 4.80 -16.10
CA LEU A 3 0.66 3.85 -15.07
C LEU A 3 -0.58 3.06 -15.51
N PRO A 4 -0.70 1.79 -15.11
CA PRO A 4 -1.89 1.00 -15.45
C PRO A 4 -3.10 1.49 -14.66
N GLY A 5 -4.28 1.38 -15.27
CA GLY A 5 -5.55 1.69 -14.61
C GLY A 5 -5.92 0.70 -13.53
N TYR A 6 -6.95 1.04 -12.77
CA TYR A 6 -7.42 0.20 -11.67
C TYR A 6 -8.09 -1.08 -12.15
N GLU A 7 -7.65 -2.18 -11.58
CA GLU A 7 -8.34 -3.47 -11.57
C GLU A 7 -8.17 -4.08 -10.18
N ARG A 8 -9.24 -4.59 -9.60
CA ARG A 8 -9.20 -5.13 -8.23
C ARG A 8 -8.16 -6.24 -8.05
N SER A 9 -7.99 -7.09 -9.03
CA SER A 9 -7.03 -8.20 -8.99
C SER A 9 -5.58 -7.78 -9.28
N ARG A 10 -5.36 -6.52 -9.69
CA ARG A 10 -4.03 -6.05 -10.06
C ARG A 10 -3.29 -5.51 -8.85
N THR A 11 -2.03 -5.89 -8.73
CA THR A 11 -1.09 -5.30 -7.79
C THR A 11 -0.07 -4.48 -8.58
N LEU A 12 0.06 -3.21 -8.24
CA LEU A 12 1.05 -2.32 -8.83
C LEU A 12 2.24 -2.20 -7.88
N VAL A 13 3.42 -2.53 -8.38
CA VAL A 13 4.67 -2.41 -7.63
C VAL A 13 5.52 -1.33 -8.30
N VAL A 14 5.93 -0.32 -7.53
CA VAL A 14 6.77 0.76 -8.02
C VAL A 14 8.09 0.73 -7.28
N LEU A 15 9.15 0.45 -8.02
CA LEU A 15 10.51 0.44 -7.48
C LEU A 15 11.11 1.84 -7.57
N MET A 16 11.79 2.27 -6.52
CA MET A 16 12.49 3.56 -6.45
C MET A 16 11.57 4.77 -6.68
N GLY A 17 10.27 4.63 -6.42
CA GLY A 17 9.27 5.67 -6.66
C GLY A 17 8.92 6.52 -5.45
N VAL A 18 9.51 6.27 -4.29
CA VAL A 18 9.11 6.92 -3.03
C VAL A 18 9.27 8.46 -3.10
N ALA A 19 10.32 8.95 -3.76
CA ALA A 19 10.52 10.39 -3.94
C ALA A 19 9.43 11.06 -4.80
N ARG A 20 8.67 10.25 -5.54
CA ARG A 20 7.58 10.72 -6.41
C ARG A 20 6.20 10.26 -5.92
N LEU A 21 6.11 9.87 -4.64
CA LEU A 21 4.88 9.33 -4.08
C LEU A 21 3.68 10.22 -4.34
N GLN A 22 3.80 11.51 -4.09
CA GLN A 22 2.70 12.46 -4.27
C GLN A 22 2.21 12.51 -5.72
N LEU A 23 3.13 12.51 -6.68
CA LEU A 23 2.78 12.51 -8.11
C LEU A 23 2.11 11.21 -8.53
N ILE A 24 2.61 10.08 -8.04
CA ILE A 24 2.04 8.76 -8.33
C ILE A 24 0.61 8.68 -7.81
N VAL A 25 0.39 9.05 -6.56
CA VAL A 25 -0.94 9.02 -5.92
C VAL A 25 -1.91 9.94 -6.67
N LYS A 26 -1.47 11.14 -7.01
CA LYS A 26 -2.29 12.09 -7.78
C LYS A 26 -2.70 11.49 -9.13
N CYS A 27 -1.78 10.86 -9.84
CA CYS A 27 -2.06 10.23 -11.13
C CYS A 27 -3.09 9.09 -11.00
N LEU A 28 -2.96 8.26 -9.95
CA LEU A 28 -3.84 7.12 -9.75
C LEU A 28 -5.27 7.54 -9.37
N LEU A 29 -5.41 8.64 -8.63
CA LEU A 29 -6.72 9.15 -8.17
C LEU A 29 -7.39 10.09 -9.15
N ASP A 30 -6.66 10.64 -10.11
CA ASP A 30 -7.17 11.67 -11.02
C ASP A 30 -8.28 11.11 -11.91
N THR A 31 -9.46 11.74 -11.85
CA THR A 31 -10.62 11.37 -12.65
C THR A 31 -10.84 12.31 -13.84
N SER A 32 -9.96 13.32 -14.04
CA SER A 32 -10.13 14.27 -15.11
C SER A 32 -9.96 13.61 -16.49
N PRO A 33 -10.75 14.01 -17.51
CA PRO A 33 -10.60 13.43 -18.85
C PRO A 33 -9.31 13.83 -19.54
N GLU A 34 -8.62 14.83 -19.03
CA GLU A 34 -7.38 15.34 -19.61
C GLU A 34 -6.12 14.60 -19.14
N GLN A 35 -6.22 13.75 -18.11
CA GLN A 35 -5.05 13.03 -17.64
C GLN A 35 -4.59 12.03 -18.69
N THR A 36 -3.29 11.95 -18.89
CA THR A 36 -2.66 11.08 -19.89
C THR A 36 -1.62 10.12 -19.30
N LYS A 37 -1.37 10.22 -17.99
CA LYS A 37 -0.32 9.44 -17.31
C LYS A 37 -0.81 8.11 -16.74
N ARG A 38 -2.09 7.82 -16.89
CA ARG A 38 -2.68 6.54 -16.52
C ARG A 38 -3.55 6.02 -17.66
N SER A 39 -3.42 4.75 -17.97
CA SER A 39 -4.26 4.07 -18.96
C SER A 39 -5.38 3.32 -18.26
N GLY A 40 -6.60 3.82 -18.34
CA GLY A 40 -7.76 3.14 -17.77
C GLY A 40 -8.35 3.84 -16.55
N MET A 41 -9.08 3.08 -15.72
CA MET A 41 -9.89 3.61 -14.63
C MET A 41 -9.06 4.22 -13.50
N ALA A 42 -9.62 5.25 -12.87
CA ALA A 42 -9.07 5.81 -11.64
C ALA A 42 -9.17 4.79 -10.49
N TYR A 43 -8.20 4.84 -9.59
CA TYR A 43 -8.19 4.00 -8.41
C TYR A 43 -9.15 4.57 -7.35
N PRO A 44 -9.93 3.72 -6.65
CA PRO A 44 -10.68 4.18 -5.48
C PRO A 44 -9.73 4.73 -4.42
N ALA A 45 -10.17 5.79 -3.74
CA ALA A 45 -9.37 6.45 -2.70
C ALA A 45 -9.01 5.51 -1.54
N ILE A 46 -9.83 4.50 -1.29
CA ILE A 46 -9.61 3.50 -0.23
C ILE A 46 -8.70 2.34 -0.64
N THR A 47 -8.18 2.35 -1.88
CA THR A 47 -7.28 1.29 -2.34
C THR A 47 -6.07 1.19 -1.40
N PRO A 48 -5.77 -0.03 -0.88
CA PRO A 48 -4.64 -0.22 0.02
C PRO A 48 -3.30 0.04 -0.65
N ILE A 49 -2.37 0.58 0.14
CA ILE A 49 -1.00 0.84 -0.29
C ILE A 49 -0.06 0.56 0.88
N ALA A 50 1.10 0.00 0.57
CA ALA A 50 2.18 -0.18 1.53
C ALA A 50 3.46 0.41 0.95
N ILE A 51 4.22 1.11 1.79
CA ILE A 51 5.58 1.55 1.47
C ILE A 51 6.52 0.73 2.33
N ILE A 52 7.34 -0.08 1.67
CA ILE A 52 8.30 -0.97 2.32
C ILE A 52 9.68 -0.34 2.17
N GLU A 53 10.26 0.07 3.31
CA GLU A 53 11.59 0.65 3.34
C GLU A 53 12.58 -0.33 3.93
N ARG A 54 13.76 -0.46 3.32
CA ARG A 54 14.84 -1.35 3.74
C ARG A 54 14.35 -2.78 3.95
N GLY A 55 13.58 -3.28 2.97
CA GLY A 55 12.96 -4.60 3.03
C GLY A 55 13.97 -5.70 3.33
N SER A 56 13.63 -6.60 4.25
CA SER A 56 14.43 -7.72 4.73
C SER A 56 15.65 -7.33 5.56
N MET A 57 15.81 -6.04 5.88
CA MET A 57 16.88 -5.55 6.77
C MET A 57 16.35 -5.44 8.20
N PRO A 58 17.23 -5.52 9.23
CA PRO A 58 16.78 -5.39 10.63
C PRO A 58 16.02 -4.11 10.95
N ASP A 59 16.30 -3.02 10.23
CA ASP A 59 15.63 -1.73 10.37
C ASP A 59 14.54 -1.51 9.33
N GLN A 60 13.96 -2.60 8.78
CA GLN A 60 12.81 -2.52 7.90
C GLN A 60 11.67 -1.73 8.54
N ARG A 61 11.02 -0.89 7.75
CA ARG A 61 9.80 -0.20 8.16
C ARG A 61 8.76 -0.35 7.03
N VAL A 62 7.52 -0.66 7.41
CA VAL A 62 6.41 -0.71 6.47
C VAL A 62 5.34 0.28 6.93
N VAL A 63 4.96 1.19 6.04
CA VAL A 63 3.87 2.13 6.27
C VAL A 63 2.67 1.66 5.45
N TYR A 64 1.57 1.33 6.14
CA TYR A 64 0.32 0.88 5.54
C TYR A 64 -0.71 1.99 5.60
N SER A 65 -1.39 2.23 4.49
CA SER A 65 -2.48 3.22 4.43
C SER A 65 -3.36 2.96 3.21
N THR A 66 -4.16 3.95 2.87
CA THR A 66 -4.90 4.00 1.61
C THR A 66 -4.31 5.08 0.72
N LEU A 67 -4.67 5.08 -0.57
CA LEU A 67 -4.21 6.11 -1.50
C LEU A 67 -4.60 7.51 -1.02
N LYS A 68 -5.74 7.63 -0.33
CA LYS A 68 -6.20 8.92 0.21
C LYS A 68 -5.24 9.50 1.25
N ASP A 69 -4.69 8.67 2.14
CA ASP A 69 -3.97 9.11 3.32
C ASP A 69 -2.47 8.83 3.29
N ILE A 70 -1.97 8.09 2.29
CA ILE A 70 -0.58 7.61 2.30
C ILE A 70 0.47 8.74 2.30
N VAL A 71 0.22 9.82 1.59
CA VAL A 71 1.19 10.94 1.55
C VAL A 71 1.36 11.53 2.94
N ARG A 72 0.24 11.79 3.62
CA ARG A 72 0.25 12.30 5.00
C ARG A 72 0.87 11.27 5.96
N ALA A 73 0.49 10.00 5.80
CA ALA A 73 1.02 8.91 6.62
C ALA A 73 2.55 8.83 6.52
N PHE A 74 3.07 8.91 5.31
CA PHE A 74 4.49 8.81 5.07
C PHE A 74 5.25 10.02 5.60
N GLU A 75 4.69 11.23 5.45
CA GLU A 75 5.26 12.45 6.02
C GLU A 75 5.31 12.41 7.55
N CYS A 76 4.27 11.85 8.18
CA CYS A 76 4.19 11.72 9.64
C CYS A 76 5.04 10.58 10.20
N SER A 77 5.55 9.69 9.37
CA SER A 77 6.30 8.52 9.83
C SER A 77 7.78 8.79 10.12
N GLY A 78 8.22 10.02 9.96
CA GLY A 78 9.60 10.43 10.27
C GLY A 78 10.53 10.39 9.08
N VAL A 79 11.82 10.24 9.35
CA VAL A 79 12.87 10.28 8.33
C VAL A 79 12.76 9.08 7.39
N GLN A 80 12.89 9.32 6.10
CA GLN A 80 12.88 8.26 5.09
C GLN A 80 14.06 7.30 5.26
N ARG A 81 13.81 6.03 4.97
CA ARG A 81 14.81 4.95 5.05
C ARG A 81 14.98 4.29 3.68
N PRO A 82 15.69 4.91 2.73
CA PRO A 82 15.90 4.29 1.42
C PRO A 82 16.77 3.02 1.53
N PRO A 83 16.61 2.07 0.60
CA PRO A 83 15.68 2.08 -0.52
C PRO A 83 14.25 1.73 -0.14
N GLY A 84 13.28 2.26 -0.89
CA GLY A 84 11.85 2.03 -0.66
C GLY A 84 11.14 1.46 -1.88
N MET A 85 10.13 0.63 -1.63
CA MET A 85 9.26 0.03 -2.64
C MET A 85 7.82 0.36 -2.30
N ILE A 86 7.02 0.70 -3.31
CA ILE A 86 5.60 0.99 -3.15
C ILE A 86 4.80 -0.18 -3.72
N VAL A 87 3.86 -0.70 -2.93
CA VAL A 87 2.95 -1.78 -3.35
C VAL A 87 1.52 -1.28 -3.22
N ILE A 88 0.75 -1.31 -4.30
CA ILE A 88 -0.60 -0.76 -4.37
C ILE A 88 -1.55 -1.84 -4.85
N GLY A 89 -2.63 -2.04 -4.12
CA GLY A 89 -3.68 -2.97 -4.49
C GLY A 89 -4.23 -3.76 -3.31
N TRP A 90 -5.30 -4.49 -3.55
CA TRP A 90 -5.99 -5.27 -2.52
C TRP A 90 -5.15 -6.43 -1.99
N ALA A 91 -4.19 -6.93 -2.78
CA ALA A 91 -3.27 -7.98 -2.32
C ALA A 91 -2.42 -7.53 -1.11
N VAL A 92 -2.28 -6.22 -0.86
CA VAL A 92 -1.58 -5.71 0.32
C VAL A 92 -2.23 -6.22 1.61
N LEU A 93 -3.55 -6.41 1.63
CA LEU A 93 -4.25 -6.93 2.79
C LEU A 93 -3.89 -8.38 3.10
N SER A 94 -3.52 -9.16 2.09
CA SER A 94 -3.15 -10.56 2.27
C SER A 94 -1.80 -10.76 2.94
N LEU A 95 -0.99 -9.71 3.03
CA LEU A 95 0.28 -9.76 3.76
C LEU A 95 0.10 -9.69 5.28
N TYR A 96 -1.12 -9.45 5.75
CA TYR A 96 -1.43 -9.31 7.16
C TYR A 96 -2.20 -10.51 7.68
N GLY A 97 -1.79 -11.03 8.84
CA GLY A 97 -2.43 -12.19 9.45
C GLY A 97 -2.17 -13.48 8.68
N GLU A 98 -3.20 -14.28 8.50
CA GLU A 98 -3.13 -15.57 7.80
C GLU A 98 -3.20 -15.44 6.27
N GLY A 99 -3.36 -14.24 5.77
CA GLY A 99 -3.44 -13.97 4.34
C GLY A 99 -4.79 -14.33 3.73
N ASP A 100 -5.62 -13.33 3.47
CA ASP A 100 -6.92 -13.51 2.84
C ASP A 100 -6.86 -13.09 1.38
N VAL A 101 -6.82 -14.07 0.46
CA VAL A 101 -6.79 -13.80 -0.98
C VAL A 101 -8.18 -13.56 -1.56
N SER A 102 -9.25 -13.82 -0.80
CA SER A 102 -10.62 -13.55 -1.26
C SER A 102 -10.88 -12.06 -1.50
N VAL A 103 -10.07 -11.19 -0.93
CA VAL A 103 -10.14 -9.73 -1.16
C VAL A 103 -9.95 -9.35 -2.62
N LEU A 104 -9.36 -10.22 -3.44
CA LEU A 104 -9.17 -9.98 -4.87
C LEU A 104 -10.42 -10.26 -5.71
N ASP A 105 -11.45 -10.83 -5.10
CA ASP A 105 -12.70 -11.15 -5.78
C ASP A 105 -13.61 -9.90 -5.84
N ASP A 106 -14.07 -9.54 -7.04
CA ASP A 106 -14.95 -8.40 -7.25
C ASP A 106 -16.27 -8.51 -6.48
N SER A 107 -16.70 -9.73 -6.17
CA SER A 107 -17.95 -9.95 -5.44
C SER A 107 -17.95 -9.46 -3.99
N VAL A 108 -16.77 -9.16 -3.42
CA VAL A 108 -16.64 -8.75 -2.01
C VAL A 108 -16.49 -7.23 -1.84
N GLU A 109 -16.64 -6.46 -2.91
CA GLU A 109 -16.42 -5.01 -2.92
C GLU A 109 -17.23 -4.23 -1.87
N ASN A 110 -18.44 -4.67 -1.57
CA ASN A 110 -19.34 -3.98 -0.63
C ASN A 110 -18.80 -3.89 0.81
N GLY A 111 -17.84 -4.71 1.18
CA GLY A 111 -17.24 -4.72 2.52
C GLY A 111 -15.91 -3.99 2.63
N ASP A 112 -15.51 -3.25 1.60
CA ASP A 112 -14.15 -2.69 1.51
C ASP A 112 -13.84 -1.66 2.61
N HIS A 113 -14.76 -0.78 2.94
CA HIS A 113 -14.54 0.21 4.01
C HIS A 113 -14.27 -0.46 5.36
N ASP A 114 -15.07 -1.46 5.73
CA ASP A 114 -14.88 -2.19 6.99
C ASP A 114 -13.59 -3.02 6.96
N ARG A 115 -13.28 -3.61 5.80
CA ARG A 115 -12.08 -4.41 5.61
C ARG A 115 -10.81 -3.57 5.80
N VAL A 116 -10.77 -2.38 5.20
CA VAL A 116 -9.66 -1.44 5.34
C VAL A 116 -9.54 -0.95 6.79
N LYS A 117 -10.67 -0.63 7.44
CA LYS A 117 -10.68 -0.19 8.84
C LYS A 117 -10.08 -1.23 9.78
N LYS A 118 -10.45 -2.49 9.61
CA LYS A 118 -9.89 -3.59 10.41
C LYS A 118 -8.40 -3.78 10.15
N TRP A 119 -8.01 -3.71 8.90
CA TRP A 119 -6.62 -3.87 8.48
C TRP A 119 -5.72 -2.78 9.07
N LEU A 120 -6.19 -1.53 9.09
CA LEU A 120 -5.44 -0.39 9.66
C LEU A 120 -5.60 -0.29 11.17
N GLN A 121 -6.41 -1.13 11.79
CA GLN A 121 -6.80 -1.10 13.21
C GLN A 121 -7.70 0.10 13.54
N GLU A 122 -8.85 -0.19 14.12
CA GLU A 122 -9.83 0.82 14.50
C GLU A 122 -9.22 1.84 15.46
N GLY A 123 -9.46 3.14 15.20
CA GLY A 123 -8.92 4.23 16.00
C GLY A 123 -7.60 4.80 15.50
N SER A 124 -7.03 4.26 14.41
CA SER A 124 -5.86 4.85 13.77
C SER A 124 -6.26 6.09 12.96
N ASP A 125 -5.27 6.96 12.68
CA ASP A 125 -5.47 8.17 11.88
C ASP A 125 -5.54 7.89 10.37
N GLY A 126 -5.75 6.65 9.97
CA GLY A 126 -5.81 6.23 8.56
C GLY A 126 -4.53 5.55 8.08
N TRP A 127 -3.61 5.23 8.96
CA TRP A 127 -2.39 4.48 8.64
C TRP A 127 -1.87 3.69 9.83
N ARG A 128 -0.98 2.74 9.53
CA ARG A 128 -0.31 1.90 10.50
C ARG A 128 1.14 1.74 10.10
N VAL A 129 2.05 1.74 11.07
CA VAL A 129 3.49 1.57 10.84
C VAL A 129 3.97 0.32 11.58
N GLU A 130 4.70 -0.53 10.87
CA GLU A 130 5.39 -1.68 11.46
C GLU A 130 6.90 -1.47 11.36
N GLU A 131 7.58 -1.58 12.51
CA GLU A 131 9.01 -1.44 12.62
C GLU A 131 9.67 -2.81 12.79
N GLY A 132 10.77 -3.04 12.07
CA GLY A 132 11.55 -4.26 12.18
C GLY A 132 10.95 -5.44 11.41
N LEU A 133 11.65 -6.56 11.46
CA LEU A 133 11.22 -7.82 10.86
C LEU A 133 10.22 -8.51 11.80
N THR A 134 9.24 -9.20 11.21
CA THR A 134 8.29 -10.00 11.99
C THR A 134 9.02 -11.18 12.64
N THR A 135 8.58 -11.53 13.86
CA THR A 135 9.23 -12.55 14.72
C THR A 135 9.40 -13.93 14.09
N GLY A 136 8.68 -14.24 13.01
CA GLY A 136 8.79 -15.52 12.33
C GLY A 136 10.15 -15.78 11.66
N TRP A 137 10.95 -14.76 11.41
CA TRP A 137 12.28 -14.92 10.80
C TRP A 137 13.35 -15.36 11.79
N GLU A 138 13.20 -15.01 13.06
CA GLU A 138 14.16 -15.40 14.09
C GLU A 138 14.21 -16.91 14.31
N GLU A 139 13.10 -17.61 14.05
CA GLU A 139 13.04 -19.06 14.15
C GLU A 139 13.79 -19.79 13.04
N PHE A 140 14.02 -19.12 11.90
CA PHE A 140 14.76 -19.72 10.78
C PHE A 140 16.27 -19.56 10.88
N GLU A 141 16.76 -18.55 11.57
CA GLU A 141 18.20 -18.27 11.68
C GLU A 141 18.93 -19.22 12.63
N LEU A 142 18.22 -19.90 13.51
CA LEU A 142 18.78 -20.75 14.55
C LEU A 142 18.80 -22.25 14.18
N LYS A 143 18.43 -22.58 12.97
CA LYS A 143 18.42 -23.95 12.46
C LYS A 143 19.28 -24.07 11.21
#